data_8b5c0c0025d7e74730ccdc84624f3dc5
#
_entry.id   8b5c0c0025d7e74730ccdc84624f3dc5
#
_cell.length_a   1.000
_cell.length_b   1.000
_cell.length_c   1.000
_cell.angle_alpha   90.00
_cell.angle_beta   90.00
_cell.angle_gamma   90.00
#
_symmetry.space_group_name_H-M   'P 1'
#
loop_
_entity.id
_entity.type
_entity.pdbx_description
1 polymer ?
#
loop_
_entity_poly.entity_id
_entity_poly.type
_entity_poly.pdbx_seq_one_letter_code
_entity_poly.pdbx_strand_id
1 'polypeptide(L)'
;MNVLAINGSPRMDEGNTAIILNPFLDGIREAGANVELFYTRKLKIGPCNGDMSCWFKNPGKCGQNDDMQMILPKLKEADVIVWASPVYYAGITGPLKNLMDRQLPLIMLGDAKSKKHKVVLVSSCGAWELSMFDPLLAQMNALYSMPDTNSEFVGALLRPMTEGMKEMIKAGETGLVDEVVQAARDAGRQLVKEGRISEDIQKKVSKPLMPRDAYYKAAQEMMDQAKKSME
;
A
#
# COMPACT_ATOMS: atom_id res chain seq x y z
N MET A 1 -10.21 -5.16 -16.31
CA MET A 1 -9.85 -4.27 -15.17
C MET A 1 -8.33 -4.15 -15.14
N ASN A 2 -7.80 -2.93 -15.14
CA ASN A 2 -6.37 -2.65 -15.04
C ASN A 2 -6.05 -2.17 -13.63
N VAL A 3 -5.15 -2.85 -12.96
CA VAL A 3 -4.72 -2.54 -11.59
C VAL A 3 -3.27 -2.07 -11.63
N LEU A 4 -3.04 -0.87 -11.11
CA LEU A 4 -1.70 -0.32 -10.92
C LEU A 4 -1.34 -0.39 -9.44
N ALA A 5 -0.36 -1.20 -9.10
CA ALA A 5 0.16 -1.31 -7.75
C ALA A 5 1.53 -0.61 -7.64
N ILE A 6 1.71 0.18 -6.60
CA ILE A 6 2.97 0.86 -6.32
C ILE A 6 3.43 0.51 -4.91
N ASN A 7 4.53 -0.24 -4.83
CA ASN A 7 5.14 -0.66 -3.57
C ASN A 7 6.23 0.32 -3.14
N GLY A 8 5.98 1.03 -2.05
CA GLY A 8 6.90 1.97 -1.41
C GLY A 8 7.92 1.31 -0.47
N SER A 9 7.89 -0.01 -0.30
CA SER A 9 8.87 -0.69 0.55
C SER A 9 10.28 -0.61 -0.04
N PRO A 10 11.28 -0.15 0.72
CA PRO A 10 12.67 -0.14 0.24
C PRO A 10 13.24 -1.55 0.03
N ARG A 11 12.65 -2.57 0.64
CA ARG A 11 13.03 -3.98 0.51
C ARG A 11 12.29 -4.72 -0.63
N MET A 12 11.40 -4.02 -1.34
CA MET A 12 10.63 -4.55 -2.47
C MET A 12 9.92 -5.89 -2.11
N ASP A 13 10.17 -6.95 -2.87
CA ASP A 13 9.56 -8.28 -2.64
C ASP A 13 10.05 -8.99 -1.36
N GLU A 14 11.22 -8.62 -0.87
CA GLU A 14 11.77 -9.16 0.37
C GLU A 14 11.26 -8.40 1.62
N GLY A 15 10.50 -7.33 1.40
CA GLY A 15 9.92 -6.50 2.45
C GLY A 15 8.68 -7.14 3.07
N ASN A 16 8.42 -6.82 4.33
CA ASN A 16 7.26 -7.35 5.05
C ASN A 16 5.93 -6.98 4.40
N THR A 17 5.86 -5.83 3.73
CA THR A 17 4.64 -5.43 2.98
C THR A 17 4.30 -6.41 1.87
N ALA A 18 5.31 -7.04 1.24
CA ALA A 18 5.11 -8.01 0.17
C ALA A 18 4.41 -9.29 0.64
N ILE A 19 4.51 -9.65 1.93
CA ILE A 19 3.85 -10.83 2.51
C ILE A 19 2.33 -10.76 2.32
N ILE A 20 1.76 -9.55 2.34
CA ILE A 20 0.32 -9.32 2.13
C ILE A 20 0.04 -8.84 0.71
N LEU A 21 0.90 -7.99 0.14
CA LEU A 21 0.71 -7.42 -1.19
C LEU A 21 0.70 -8.50 -2.27
N ASN A 22 1.66 -9.42 -2.26
CA ASN A 22 1.79 -10.42 -3.31
C ASN A 22 0.57 -11.36 -3.37
N PRO A 23 0.09 -11.99 -2.28
CA PRO A 23 -1.14 -12.78 -2.30
C PRO A 23 -2.36 -11.98 -2.75
N PHE A 24 -2.48 -10.71 -2.34
CA PHE A 24 -3.55 -9.83 -2.78
C PHE A 24 -3.52 -9.62 -4.30
N LEU A 25 -2.36 -9.31 -4.87
CA LEU A 25 -2.20 -9.16 -6.32
C LEU A 25 -2.43 -10.47 -7.08
N ASP A 26 -2.06 -11.60 -6.50
CA ASP A 26 -2.35 -12.92 -7.07
C ASP A 26 -3.87 -13.17 -7.13
N GLY A 27 -4.59 -12.86 -6.05
CA GLY A 27 -6.05 -12.95 -6.04
C GLY A 27 -6.72 -12.07 -7.09
N ILE A 28 -6.17 -10.89 -7.35
CA ILE A 28 -6.61 -9.99 -8.43
C ILE A 28 -6.39 -10.63 -9.81
N ARG A 29 -5.20 -11.22 -10.06
CA ARG A 29 -4.88 -11.91 -11.32
C ARG A 29 -5.76 -13.13 -11.55
N GLU A 30 -5.96 -13.94 -10.50
CA GLU A 30 -6.84 -15.12 -10.53
C GLU A 30 -8.30 -14.77 -10.86
N ALA A 31 -8.74 -13.58 -10.48
CA ALA A 31 -10.05 -13.05 -10.83
C ALA A 31 -10.11 -12.41 -12.24
N GLY A 32 -9.04 -12.50 -13.04
CA GLY A 32 -9.00 -12.08 -14.45
C GLY A 32 -8.64 -10.61 -14.68
N ALA A 33 -8.13 -9.88 -13.68
CA ALA A 33 -7.66 -8.51 -13.87
C ALA A 33 -6.16 -8.47 -14.24
N ASN A 34 -5.79 -7.44 -15.01
CA ASN A 34 -4.39 -7.18 -15.35
C ASN A 34 -3.73 -6.36 -14.24
N VAL A 35 -2.55 -6.78 -13.78
CA VAL A 35 -1.82 -6.13 -12.69
C VAL A 35 -0.43 -5.70 -13.14
N GLU A 36 -0.16 -4.42 -13.03
CA GLU A 36 1.18 -3.85 -13.19
C GLU A 36 1.70 -3.39 -11.82
N LEU A 37 2.91 -3.82 -11.44
CA LEU A 37 3.53 -3.52 -10.15
C LEU A 37 4.81 -2.71 -10.35
N PHE A 38 4.89 -1.57 -9.67
CA PHE A 38 6.09 -0.74 -9.59
C PHE A 38 6.62 -0.67 -8.16
N TYR A 39 7.93 -0.51 -8.06
CA TYR A 39 8.64 -0.30 -6.80
C TYR A 39 9.25 1.11 -6.81
N THR A 40 8.91 1.92 -5.82
CA THR A 40 9.46 3.29 -5.73
C THR A 40 10.98 3.31 -5.71
N ARG A 41 11.62 2.26 -5.14
CA ARG A 41 13.08 2.12 -5.13
C ARG A 41 13.70 2.02 -6.53
N LYS A 42 12.95 1.55 -7.52
CA LYS A 42 13.41 1.42 -8.92
C LYS A 42 13.07 2.65 -9.76
N LEU A 43 12.35 3.62 -9.19
CA LEU A 43 11.91 4.83 -9.87
C LEU A 43 12.74 6.03 -9.41
N LYS A 44 13.10 6.88 -10.35
CA LYS A 44 13.74 8.18 -10.09
C LYS A 44 12.64 9.23 -10.09
N ILE A 45 12.03 9.48 -8.92
CA ILE A 45 10.98 10.48 -8.73
C ILE A 45 11.40 11.41 -7.60
N GLY A 46 11.72 12.66 -7.95
CA GLY A 46 12.03 13.71 -6.99
C GLY A 46 10.78 14.26 -6.29
N PRO A 47 10.96 15.06 -5.21
CA PRO A 47 9.85 15.74 -4.54
C PRO A 47 9.17 16.74 -5.48
N CYS A 48 7.93 17.10 -5.18
CA CYS A 48 7.22 18.17 -5.88
C CYS A 48 7.88 19.52 -5.57
N ASN A 49 8.12 20.34 -6.60
CA ASN A 49 8.70 21.68 -6.44
C ASN A 49 7.68 22.72 -5.95
N GLY A 50 6.38 22.39 -5.97
CA GLY A 50 5.31 23.31 -5.58
C GLY A 50 5.12 24.51 -6.54
N ASP A 51 5.66 24.43 -7.76
CA ASP A 51 5.66 25.52 -8.73
C ASP A 51 4.33 25.75 -9.47
N MET A 52 3.36 24.88 -9.24
CA MET A 52 2.02 24.89 -9.84
C MET A 52 2.00 24.93 -11.38
N SER A 53 3.14 24.65 -12.02
CA SER A 53 3.25 24.68 -13.49
C SER A 53 2.33 23.66 -14.17
N CYS A 54 2.07 22.53 -13.50
CA CYS A 54 1.16 21.48 -13.95
C CYS A 54 -0.33 21.89 -14.01
N TRP A 55 -0.69 23.05 -13.43
CA TRP A 55 -2.03 23.61 -13.50
C TRP A 55 -2.10 24.82 -14.43
N PHE A 56 -1.09 25.69 -14.37
CA PHE A 56 -1.17 27.00 -15.02
C PHE A 56 -0.39 27.09 -16.35
N LYS A 57 0.77 26.41 -16.47
CA LYS A 57 1.61 26.48 -17.67
C LYS A 57 1.39 25.27 -18.61
N ASN A 58 1.35 24.09 -18.03
CA ASN A 58 1.20 22.84 -18.75
C ASN A 58 0.11 21.96 -18.10
N PRO A 59 -1.18 22.34 -18.22
CA PRO A 59 -2.26 21.62 -17.56
C PRO A 59 -2.24 20.12 -17.80
N GLY A 60 -2.30 19.33 -16.73
CA GLY A 60 -2.28 17.88 -16.79
C GLY A 60 -0.90 17.24 -16.97
N LYS A 61 0.20 18.03 -16.97
CA LYS A 61 1.57 17.50 -17.14
C LYS A 61 2.49 18.06 -16.06
N CYS A 62 3.28 17.19 -15.43
CA CYS A 62 4.35 17.64 -14.54
C CYS A 62 5.55 18.13 -15.37
N GLY A 63 6.11 19.28 -14.99
CA GLY A 63 7.27 19.86 -15.69
C GLY A 63 8.61 19.21 -15.41
N GLN A 64 8.71 18.35 -14.38
CA GLN A 64 9.96 17.66 -14.04
C GLN A 64 10.17 16.45 -14.97
N ASN A 65 11.39 16.32 -15.50
CA ASN A 65 11.77 15.24 -16.41
C ASN A 65 12.36 14.07 -15.63
N ASP A 66 11.51 13.21 -15.12
CA ASP A 66 11.83 12.00 -14.37
C ASP A 66 10.78 10.89 -14.63
N ASP A 67 10.87 9.76 -13.91
CA ASP A 67 10.00 8.60 -14.14
C ASP A 67 8.51 8.88 -13.87
N MET A 68 8.17 10.03 -13.29
CA MET A 68 6.77 10.45 -13.15
C MET A 68 6.08 10.64 -14.50
N GLN A 69 6.84 10.95 -15.57
CA GLN A 69 6.32 11.04 -16.93
C GLN A 69 5.73 9.70 -17.42
N MET A 70 6.30 8.58 -16.97
CA MET A 70 5.78 7.25 -17.27
C MET A 70 4.62 6.84 -16.33
N ILE A 71 4.67 7.23 -15.09
CA ILE A 71 3.70 6.82 -14.06
C ILE A 71 2.38 7.57 -14.17
N LEU A 72 2.39 8.88 -14.46
CA LEU A 72 1.16 9.68 -14.54
C LEU A 72 0.13 9.13 -15.56
N PRO A 73 0.50 8.76 -16.80
CA PRO A 73 -0.45 8.15 -17.72
C PRO A 73 -1.04 6.84 -17.19
N LYS A 74 -0.23 6.01 -16.54
CA LYS A 74 -0.68 4.73 -15.98
C LYS A 74 -1.66 4.93 -14.81
N LEU A 75 -1.41 5.93 -13.95
CA LEU A 75 -2.34 6.33 -12.89
C LEU A 75 -3.68 6.78 -13.50
N LYS A 76 -3.65 7.57 -14.56
CA LYS A 76 -4.84 8.06 -15.24
C LYS A 76 -5.67 6.93 -15.89
N GLU A 77 -5.04 5.87 -16.36
CA GLU A 77 -5.69 4.76 -17.08
C GLU A 77 -6.12 3.61 -16.15
N ALA A 78 -5.59 3.52 -14.93
CA ALA A 78 -5.89 2.46 -14.01
C ALA A 78 -7.38 2.45 -13.60
N ASP A 79 -7.98 1.28 -13.44
CA ASP A 79 -9.30 1.10 -12.81
C ASP A 79 -9.15 1.09 -11.29
N VAL A 80 -8.05 0.49 -10.82
CA VAL A 80 -7.70 0.39 -9.41
C VAL A 80 -6.26 0.83 -9.21
N ILE A 81 -6.04 1.64 -8.17
CA ILE A 81 -4.71 2.04 -7.70
C ILE A 81 -4.47 1.40 -6.33
N VAL A 82 -3.38 0.65 -6.20
CA VAL A 82 -2.96 0.02 -4.94
C VAL A 82 -1.72 0.73 -4.42
N TRP A 83 -1.88 1.44 -3.31
CA TRP A 83 -0.77 2.01 -2.56
C TRP A 83 -0.28 1.02 -1.53
N ALA A 84 0.95 0.53 -1.68
CA ALA A 84 1.55 -0.39 -0.72
C ALA A 84 2.74 0.25 -0.02
N SER A 85 2.75 0.27 1.32
CA SER A 85 3.79 0.91 2.11
C SER A 85 3.93 0.27 3.49
N PRO A 86 5.15 0.03 3.98
CA PRO A 86 5.34 -0.12 5.41
C PRO A 86 5.06 1.21 6.12
N VAL A 87 4.70 1.16 7.40
CA VAL A 87 4.60 2.36 8.25
C VAL A 87 6.00 2.83 8.62
N TYR A 88 6.39 4.01 8.17
CA TYR A 88 7.63 4.68 8.54
C TYR A 88 7.31 6.02 9.19
N TYR A 89 7.75 6.18 10.44
CA TYR A 89 7.52 7.40 11.21
C TYR A 89 6.05 7.87 11.18
N ALA A 90 5.16 6.93 11.50
CA ALA A 90 3.69 7.09 11.47
C ALA A 90 3.10 7.50 10.09
N GLY A 91 3.79 7.23 9.00
CA GLY A 91 3.35 7.60 7.65
C GLY A 91 3.73 6.57 6.59
N ILE A 92 3.39 6.86 5.35
CA ILE A 92 3.91 6.14 4.19
C ILE A 92 5.39 6.48 3.98
N THR A 93 6.12 5.65 3.24
CA THR A 93 7.54 5.92 2.95
C THR A 93 7.73 7.20 2.13
N GLY A 94 8.83 7.92 2.36
CA GLY A 94 9.15 9.17 1.65
C GLY A 94 9.11 9.05 0.12
N PRO A 95 9.73 8.03 -0.50
CA PRO A 95 9.65 7.84 -1.95
C PRO A 95 8.23 7.64 -2.48
N LEU A 96 7.35 6.95 -1.74
CA LEU A 96 5.95 6.82 -2.11
C LEU A 96 5.21 8.16 -1.95
N LYS A 97 5.52 8.90 -0.90
CA LYS A 97 4.95 10.24 -0.68
C LYS A 97 5.33 11.20 -1.80
N ASN A 98 6.59 11.20 -2.25
CA ASN A 98 7.03 12.00 -3.40
C ASN A 98 6.19 11.71 -4.64
N LEU A 99 5.95 10.42 -4.94
CA LEU A 99 5.11 10.02 -6.07
C LEU A 99 3.67 10.51 -5.88
N MET A 100 3.10 10.35 -4.68
CA MET A 100 1.74 10.80 -4.39
C MET A 100 1.60 12.32 -4.52
N ASP A 101 2.55 13.11 -4.04
CA ASP A 101 2.54 14.57 -4.16
C ASP A 101 2.63 15.05 -5.62
N ARG A 102 3.23 14.23 -6.47
CA ARG A 102 3.40 14.50 -7.90
C ARG A 102 2.18 14.12 -8.75
N GLN A 103 1.06 13.68 -8.13
CA GLN A 103 -0.21 13.42 -8.82
C GLN A 103 -1.05 14.68 -9.04
N LEU A 104 -0.62 15.82 -8.60
CA LEU A 104 -1.35 17.09 -8.75
C LEU A 104 -1.86 17.36 -10.18
N PRO A 105 -1.14 16.99 -11.26
CA PRO A 105 -1.65 17.10 -12.63
C PRO A 105 -2.95 16.33 -12.91
N LEU A 106 -3.23 15.28 -12.14
CA LEU A 106 -4.44 14.45 -12.30
C LEU A 106 -5.65 15.02 -11.54
N ILE A 107 -5.42 15.93 -10.59
CA ILE A 107 -6.45 16.57 -9.76
C ILE A 107 -6.84 17.91 -10.39
N MET A 108 -7.07 17.95 -11.70
CA MET A 108 -7.51 19.17 -12.35
C MET A 108 -9.00 19.41 -12.08
N LEU A 109 -9.30 20.59 -11.56
CA LEU A 109 -10.67 21.04 -11.33
C LEU A 109 -11.45 21.00 -12.65
N GLY A 110 -12.53 20.24 -12.65
CA GLY A 110 -13.51 20.27 -13.76
C GLY A 110 -13.35 19.23 -14.85
N ASP A 111 -12.42 18.29 -14.78
CA ASP A 111 -12.41 17.18 -15.74
C ASP A 111 -13.46 16.10 -15.36
N ALA A 112 -14.74 16.44 -15.60
CA ALA A 112 -15.87 15.52 -15.40
C ALA A 112 -15.78 14.25 -16.27
N LYS A 113 -14.80 14.17 -17.20
CA LYS A 113 -14.55 13.03 -18.07
C LYS A 113 -13.43 12.14 -17.56
N SER A 114 -12.78 12.49 -16.46
CA SER A 114 -11.73 11.64 -15.91
C SER A 114 -12.34 10.35 -15.33
N LYS A 115 -11.63 9.27 -15.54
CA LYS A 115 -12.01 7.93 -15.08
C LYS A 115 -12.14 7.90 -13.57
N LYS A 116 -13.17 7.25 -13.05
CA LYS A 116 -13.26 6.96 -11.61
C LYS A 116 -12.31 5.83 -11.25
N HIS A 117 -11.44 6.07 -10.26
CA HIS A 117 -10.50 5.10 -9.76
C HIS A 117 -10.96 4.53 -8.42
N LYS A 118 -10.75 3.24 -8.22
CA LYS A 118 -10.81 2.63 -6.90
C LYS A 118 -9.42 2.65 -6.28
N VAL A 119 -9.34 2.95 -4.99
CA VAL A 119 -8.07 3.03 -4.28
C VAL A 119 -8.05 2.05 -3.13
N VAL A 120 -6.96 1.29 -3.01
CA VAL A 120 -6.72 0.36 -1.91
C VAL A 120 -5.39 0.69 -1.25
N LEU A 121 -5.35 0.62 0.07
CA LEU A 121 -4.13 0.69 0.86
C LEU A 121 -3.71 -0.73 1.28
N VAL A 122 -2.45 -1.11 1.04
CA VAL A 122 -1.83 -2.27 1.64
C VAL A 122 -0.70 -1.79 2.53
N SER A 123 -0.78 -2.01 3.84
CA SER A 123 0.23 -1.50 4.76
C SER A 123 0.63 -2.53 5.81
N SER A 124 1.88 -2.41 6.28
CA SER A 124 2.48 -3.31 7.25
C SER A 124 3.30 -2.53 8.28
N CYS A 125 3.30 -2.99 9.53
CA CYS A 125 4.14 -2.44 10.59
C CYS A 125 4.63 -3.53 11.55
N GLY A 126 5.71 -3.22 12.28
CA GLY A 126 6.24 -4.07 13.34
C GLY A 126 5.48 -3.98 14.65
N ALA A 127 4.65 -2.99 14.86
CA ALA A 127 3.86 -2.86 16.08
C ALA A 127 2.70 -3.87 16.12
N TRP A 128 2.23 -4.17 17.33
CA TRP A 128 1.06 -5.01 17.55
C TRP A 128 -0.23 -4.20 17.35
N GLU A 129 -0.22 -2.91 17.62
CA GLU A 129 -1.37 -2.02 17.64
C GLU A 129 -1.82 -1.64 16.22
N LEU A 130 -3.11 -1.85 15.93
CA LEU A 130 -3.73 -1.41 14.67
C LEU A 130 -3.78 0.12 14.55
N SER A 131 -3.82 0.85 15.66
CA SER A 131 -3.82 2.32 15.65
C SER A 131 -2.57 2.94 14.99
N MET A 132 -1.51 2.16 14.81
CA MET A 132 -0.33 2.59 14.04
C MET A 132 -0.65 2.91 12.58
N PHE A 133 -1.76 2.43 12.06
CA PHE A 133 -2.21 2.71 10.70
C PHE A 133 -3.18 3.91 10.61
N ASP A 134 -3.65 4.45 11.72
CA ASP A 134 -4.65 5.54 11.72
C ASP A 134 -4.20 6.76 10.92
N PRO A 135 -2.92 7.22 10.99
CA PRO A 135 -2.48 8.34 10.17
C PRO A 135 -2.54 8.06 8.67
N LEU A 136 -2.27 6.82 8.25
CA LEU A 136 -2.35 6.41 6.85
C LEU A 136 -3.80 6.35 6.37
N LEU A 137 -4.68 5.80 7.19
CA LEU A 137 -6.12 5.77 6.92
C LEU A 137 -6.71 7.17 6.84
N ALA A 138 -6.31 8.06 7.75
CA ALA A 138 -6.72 9.46 7.73
C ALA A 138 -6.27 10.15 6.43
N GLN A 139 -5.02 9.90 5.97
CA GLN A 139 -4.52 10.40 4.70
C GLN A 139 -5.32 9.86 3.51
N MET A 140 -5.60 8.55 3.46
CA MET A 140 -6.39 7.95 2.37
C MET A 140 -7.82 8.53 2.34
N ASN A 141 -8.46 8.64 3.48
CA ASN A 141 -9.79 9.21 3.58
C ASN A 141 -9.80 10.69 3.17
N ALA A 142 -8.84 11.49 3.63
CA ALA A 142 -8.73 12.89 3.26
C ALA A 142 -8.55 13.09 1.75
N LEU A 143 -7.78 12.20 1.09
CA LEU A 143 -7.51 12.32 -0.35
C LEU A 143 -8.65 11.78 -1.22
N TYR A 144 -9.31 10.70 -0.83
CA TYR A 144 -10.19 9.92 -1.70
C TYR A 144 -11.67 9.92 -1.28
N SER A 145 -12.03 10.69 -0.24
CA SER A 145 -13.42 10.89 0.18
C SER A 145 -13.95 12.30 -0.09
N MET A 146 -13.17 13.14 -0.77
CA MET A 146 -13.64 14.46 -1.20
C MET A 146 -14.70 14.32 -2.32
N PRO A 147 -15.81 15.07 -2.26
CA PRO A 147 -16.94 14.93 -3.18
C PRO A 147 -16.59 15.02 -4.67
N ASP A 148 -15.60 15.82 -5.01
CA ASP A 148 -15.20 16.11 -6.39
C ASP A 148 -13.98 15.31 -6.87
N THR A 149 -13.52 14.32 -6.10
CA THR A 149 -12.45 13.42 -6.55
C THR A 149 -13.02 12.30 -7.38
N ASN A 150 -12.39 12.05 -8.54
CA ASN A 150 -12.71 10.88 -9.35
C ASN A 150 -12.08 9.59 -8.79
N SER A 151 -12.02 9.46 -7.46
CA SER A 151 -11.41 8.32 -6.80
C SER A 151 -12.20 7.95 -5.55
N GLU A 152 -12.29 6.66 -5.27
CA GLU A 152 -13.01 6.10 -4.12
C GLU A 152 -12.08 5.18 -3.34
N PHE A 153 -11.91 5.42 -2.05
CA PHE A 153 -11.20 4.50 -1.14
C PHE A 153 -12.10 3.30 -0.82
N VAL A 154 -11.72 2.10 -1.28
CA VAL A 154 -12.57 0.90 -1.25
C VAL A 154 -12.07 -0.18 -0.29
N GLY A 155 -11.00 0.08 0.45
CA GLY A 155 -10.53 -0.84 1.50
C GLY A 155 -9.05 -0.73 1.81
N ALA A 156 -8.67 -1.32 2.95
CA ALA A 156 -7.30 -1.39 3.42
C ALA A 156 -6.94 -2.80 3.91
N LEU A 157 -5.78 -3.30 3.52
CA LEU A 157 -5.18 -4.50 4.07
C LEU A 157 -4.04 -4.09 5.01
N LEU A 158 -4.30 -4.14 6.31
CA LEU A 158 -3.40 -3.65 7.35
C LEU A 158 -2.82 -4.84 8.11
N ARG A 159 -1.50 -5.03 8.04
CA ARG A 159 -0.83 -6.13 8.73
C ARG A 159 0.09 -5.61 9.84
N PRO A 160 -0.35 -5.66 11.10
CA PRO A 160 0.53 -5.46 12.25
C PRO A 160 1.42 -6.68 12.48
N MET A 161 2.41 -6.59 13.38
CA MET A 161 3.28 -7.69 13.80
C MET A 161 4.03 -8.37 12.64
N THR A 162 4.42 -7.64 11.60
CA THR A 162 4.98 -8.26 10.40
C THR A 162 6.35 -8.90 10.60
N GLU A 163 7.15 -8.43 11.55
CA GLU A 163 8.40 -9.08 11.92
C GLU A 163 8.13 -10.46 12.54
N GLY A 164 7.19 -10.53 13.48
CA GLY A 164 6.76 -11.81 14.08
C GLY A 164 6.20 -12.78 13.02
N MET A 165 5.34 -12.28 12.12
CA MET A 165 4.82 -13.09 11.02
C MET A 165 5.94 -13.65 10.13
N LYS A 166 6.95 -12.85 9.84
CA LYS A 166 8.09 -13.27 9.03
C LYS A 166 8.91 -14.38 9.71
N GLU A 167 9.11 -14.28 11.02
CA GLU A 167 9.80 -15.32 11.77
C GLU A 167 8.97 -16.63 11.84
N MET A 168 7.66 -16.54 12.03
CA MET A 168 6.76 -17.71 11.95
C MET A 168 6.86 -18.40 10.59
N ILE A 169 6.86 -17.65 9.49
CA ILE A 169 7.05 -18.19 8.13
C ILE A 169 8.39 -18.92 8.00
N LYS A 170 9.48 -18.31 8.50
CA LYS A 170 10.81 -18.95 8.47
C LYS A 170 10.89 -20.24 9.32
N ALA A 171 10.17 -20.26 10.43
CA ALA A 171 10.06 -21.43 11.30
C ALA A 171 9.17 -22.54 10.71
N GLY A 172 8.52 -22.30 9.56
CA GLY A 172 7.58 -23.25 8.95
C GLY A 172 6.24 -23.32 9.69
N GLU A 173 5.92 -22.34 10.52
CA GLU A 173 4.63 -22.25 11.19
C GLU A 173 3.53 -21.92 10.18
N THR A 174 2.47 -22.72 10.18
CA THR A 174 1.29 -22.62 9.31
C THR A 174 0.06 -22.15 10.10
N GLY A 175 -1.12 -22.44 9.63
CA GLY A 175 -2.35 -22.15 10.35
C GLY A 175 -2.72 -20.68 10.29
N LEU A 176 -2.51 -19.89 11.37
CA LEU A 176 -2.91 -18.49 11.41
C LEU A 176 -2.21 -17.63 10.35
N VAL A 177 -0.95 -17.96 10.01
CA VAL A 177 -0.23 -17.28 8.93
C VAL A 177 -0.89 -17.54 7.59
N ASP A 178 -1.23 -18.81 7.32
CA ASP A 178 -1.91 -19.20 6.09
C ASP A 178 -3.30 -18.60 5.97
N GLU A 179 -4.05 -18.50 7.09
CA GLU A 179 -5.35 -17.81 7.13
C GLU A 179 -5.22 -16.33 6.70
N VAL A 180 -4.21 -15.63 7.20
CA VAL A 180 -3.95 -14.21 6.86
C VAL A 180 -3.55 -14.07 5.38
N VAL A 181 -2.66 -14.91 4.90
CA VAL A 181 -2.22 -14.91 3.49
C VAL A 181 -3.39 -15.22 2.56
N GLN A 182 -4.22 -16.22 2.93
CA GLN A 182 -5.41 -16.56 2.16
C GLN A 182 -6.44 -15.43 2.18
N ALA A 183 -6.65 -14.77 3.32
CA ALA A 183 -7.54 -13.62 3.40
C ALA A 183 -7.08 -12.46 2.50
N ALA A 184 -5.77 -12.23 2.39
CA ALA A 184 -5.23 -11.23 1.46
C ALA A 184 -5.51 -11.62 -0.01
N ARG A 185 -5.38 -12.89 -0.38
CA ARG A 185 -5.72 -13.41 -1.71
C ARG A 185 -7.22 -13.27 -2.00
N ASP A 186 -8.07 -13.60 -1.04
CA ASP A 186 -9.52 -13.46 -1.16
C ASP A 186 -9.95 -12.00 -1.29
N ALA A 187 -9.26 -11.07 -0.61
CA ALA A 187 -9.46 -9.63 -0.80
C ALA A 187 -9.24 -9.21 -2.25
N GLY A 188 -8.21 -9.74 -2.91
CA GLY A 188 -7.94 -9.47 -4.32
C GLY A 188 -9.06 -9.96 -5.24
N ARG A 189 -9.54 -11.20 -5.01
CA ARG A 189 -10.66 -11.77 -5.76
C ARG A 189 -11.95 -10.96 -5.53
N GLN A 190 -12.21 -10.57 -4.29
CA GLN A 190 -13.40 -9.79 -3.94
C GLN A 190 -13.36 -8.40 -4.59
N LEU A 191 -12.22 -7.72 -4.56
CA LEU A 191 -12.07 -6.41 -5.19
C LEU A 191 -12.44 -6.43 -6.68
N VAL A 192 -12.02 -7.46 -7.40
CA VAL A 192 -12.35 -7.60 -8.85
C VAL A 192 -13.83 -7.88 -9.07
N LYS A 193 -14.44 -8.73 -8.24
CA LYS A 193 -15.84 -9.16 -8.38
C LYS A 193 -16.84 -8.12 -7.90
N GLU A 194 -16.56 -7.48 -6.76
CA GLU A 194 -17.51 -6.62 -6.04
C GLU A 194 -17.11 -5.13 -6.06
N GLY A 195 -15.87 -4.86 -6.43
CA GLY A 195 -15.35 -3.49 -6.52
C GLY A 195 -14.96 -2.87 -5.18
N ARG A 196 -14.95 -3.63 -4.09
CA ARG A 196 -14.52 -3.22 -2.73
C ARG A 196 -14.06 -4.44 -1.94
N ILE A 197 -13.42 -4.18 -0.80
CA ILE A 197 -12.98 -5.21 0.13
C ILE A 197 -13.86 -5.12 1.38
N SER A 198 -14.54 -6.20 1.75
CA SER A 198 -15.41 -6.24 2.92
C SER A 198 -14.61 -6.07 4.22
N GLU A 199 -15.25 -5.50 5.24
CA GLU A 199 -14.64 -5.37 6.56
C GLU A 199 -14.22 -6.71 7.17
N ASP A 200 -14.97 -7.78 6.90
CA ASP A 200 -14.66 -9.12 7.43
C ASP A 200 -13.33 -9.64 6.88
N ILE A 201 -13.06 -9.44 5.58
CA ILE A 201 -11.78 -9.81 4.99
C ILE A 201 -10.66 -8.90 5.54
N GLN A 202 -10.89 -7.60 5.65
CA GLN A 202 -9.91 -6.67 6.22
C GLN A 202 -9.54 -7.06 7.66
N LYS A 203 -10.53 -7.43 8.49
CA LYS A 203 -10.33 -7.93 9.86
C LYS A 203 -9.54 -9.24 9.91
N LYS A 204 -9.77 -10.15 8.97
CA LYS A 204 -8.98 -11.40 8.87
C LYS A 204 -7.50 -11.12 8.57
N VAL A 205 -7.20 -10.19 7.66
CA VAL A 205 -5.82 -9.77 7.36
C VAL A 205 -5.15 -9.13 8.57
N SER A 206 -5.89 -8.39 9.37
CA SER A 206 -5.39 -7.69 10.56
C SER A 206 -5.36 -8.56 11.83
N LYS A 207 -5.88 -9.79 11.78
CA LYS A 207 -6.02 -10.67 12.95
C LYS A 207 -4.67 -10.86 13.67
N PRO A 208 -4.58 -10.61 14.99
CA PRO A 208 -3.36 -10.86 15.74
C PRO A 208 -2.95 -12.33 15.65
N LEU A 209 -1.64 -12.58 15.48
CA LEU A 209 -1.07 -13.93 15.41
C LEU A 209 -0.75 -14.48 16.80
N MET A 210 -0.59 -13.60 17.77
CA MET A 210 -0.34 -13.95 19.18
C MET A 210 -0.81 -12.81 20.11
N PRO A 211 -0.96 -13.08 21.42
CA PRO A 211 -1.26 -12.05 22.42
C PRO A 211 -0.18 -10.95 22.44
N ARG A 212 -0.60 -9.72 22.77
CA ARG A 212 0.25 -8.54 22.80
C ARG A 212 1.53 -8.72 23.62
N ASP A 213 1.37 -9.17 24.85
CA ASP A 213 2.50 -9.29 25.78
C ASP A 213 3.51 -10.35 25.32
N ALA A 214 3.01 -11.46 24.74
CA ALA A 214 3.87 -12.48 24.14
C ALA A 214 4.67 -11.93 22.97
N TYR A 215 4.04 -11.10 22.12
CA TYR A 215 4.70 -10.47 20.98
C TYR A 215 5.85 -9.54 21.43
N TYR A 216 5.60 -8.65 22.37
CA TYR A 216 6.63 -7.71 22.84
C TYR A 216 7.74 -8.39 23.62
N LYS A 217 7.43 -9.44 24.36
CA LYS A 217 8.46 -10.28 25.00
C LYS A 217 9.38 -10.91 23.96
N ALA A 218 8.83 -11.55 22.94
CA ALA A 218 9.62 -12.16 21.85
C ALA A 218 10.45 -11.12 21.09
N ALA A 219 9.87 -9.93 20.80
CA ALA A 219 10.60 -8.85 20.16
C ALA A 219 11.79 -8.34 20.99
N GLN A 220 11.64 -8.25 22.33
CA GLN A 220 12.72 -7.86 23.22
C GLN A 220 13.84 -8.91 23.23
N GLU A 221 13.49 -10.19 23.32
CA GLU A 221 14.46 -11.29 23.27
C GLU A 221 15.27 -11.29 21.95
N MET A 222 14.61 -11.05 20.81
CA MET A 222 15.29 -10.92 19.51
C MET A 222 16.25 -9.72 19.48
N MET A 223 15.85 -8.57 20.01
CA MET A 223 16.73 -7.39 20.07
C MET A 223 17.96 -7.65 20.95
N ASP A 224 17.80 -8.33 22.09
CA ASP A 224 18.90 -8.62 22.99
C ASP A 224 19.88 -9.64 22.39
N GLN A 225 19.37 -10.63 21.63
CA GLN A 225 20.21 -11.56 20.86
C GLN A 225 20.98 -10.83 19.75
N ALA A 226 20.32 -9.94 19.00
CA ALA A 226 20.97 -9.16 17.96
C ALA A 226 22.09 -8.27 18.49
N LYS A 227 21.91 -7.63 19.65
CA LYS A 227 22.95 -6.84 20.31
C LYS A 227 24.16 -7.69 20.65
N LYS A 228 23.96 -8.87 21.27
CA LYS A 228 25.06 -9.80 21.63
C LYS A 228 25.83 -10.32 20.43
N SER A 229 25.21 -10.40 19.25
CA SER A 229 25.90 -10.84 18.03
C SER A 229 26.71 -9.74 17.34
N MET A 230 26.57 -8.48 17.77
CA MET A 230 27.32 -7.32 17.27
C MET A 230 28.51 -6.95 18.14
N GLU A 231 28.60 -7.51 19.36
CA GLU A 231 29.75 -7.42 20.26
C GLU A 231 30.79 -8.50 19.94
#